data_5f605c12de723dde69744a42fa7f5455
#
_entry.id   5f605c12de723dde69744a42fa7f5455
#
_cell.length_a   1.000
_cell.length_b   1.000
_cell.length_c   1.000
_cell.angle_alpha   90.00
_cell.angle_beta   90.00
_cell.angle_gamma   90.00
#
_symmetry.space_group_name_H-M   'P 1'
#
loop_
_entity.id
_entity.type
_entity.pdbx_description
1 polymer ?
#
loop_
_entity_poly.entity_id
_entity_poly.type
_entity_poly.pdbx_seq_one_letter_code
_entity_poly.pdbx_strand_id
1 'polypeptide(L)'
;LIRIFSEKNKQKFSSYLQNTDWDKVYQENDAEAAYNSFINIVTEAYEISFRLTKLSRKRSKDKKWITPALKKSSKQKNKLYRKWITGRKQEDEIAYKKYRTVYRTVAAEAESKYYRELFDLKANSMKTIWKNLNTICSYKQKGGNTEINELLQNDRIISDHAEVSAHLNNYFSTVGEKLVDELNKNHQQCNSDFTGYLDTPVKHSIFVAPVNLEEINQLVRQLNRSKSPGPDNIGPGLIKDNVESFNKPLLHIFNLSLSTGIVPSKMKIAKIVPIYKKGDRKHACNYRPI
;
A
#
# COMPACT_ATOMS: atom_id res chain seq x y z
N LEU A 1 12.78 -7.80 1.88
CA LEU A 1 12.40 -7.12 3.11
C LEU A 1 10.92 -6.77 3.07
N ILE A 2 10.19 -6.98 4.18
CA ILE A 2 8.77 -6.58 4.31
C ILE A 2 8.55 -5.88 5.65
N ARG A 3 7.53 -5.03 5.73
CA ARG A 3 7.02 -4.50 6.99
C ARG A 3 5.86 -5.36 7.49
N ILE A 4 5.81 -5.60 8.79
CA ILE A 4 4.79 -6.45 9.41
C ILE A 4 3.82 -5.55 10.18
N PHE A 5 2.57 -5.47 9.69
CA PHE A 5 1.48 -4.70 10.31
C PHE A 5 0.67 -5.59 11.27
N SER A 6 1.33 -6.11 12.32
CA SER A 6 0.64 -6.84 13.40
C SER A 6 -0.09 -5.87 14.32
N GLU A 7 -1.12 -6.35 15.03
CA GLU A 7 -1.83 -5.52 16.03
C GLU A 7 -0.88 -4.95 17.10
N LYS A 8 0.11 -5.75 17.54
CA LYS A 8 1.16 -5.28 18.45
C LYS A 8 1.94 -4.09 17.90
N ASN A 9 2.30 -4.14 16.60
CA ASN A 9 3.05 -3.05 15.95
C ASN A 9 2.19 -1.81 15.75
N LYS A 10 0.90 -1.98 15.44
CA LYS A 10 -0.06 -0.87 15.35
C LYS A 10 -0.26 -0.20 16.70
N GLN A 11 -0.43 -0.98 17.77
CA GLN A 11 -0.52 -0.46 19.13
C GLN A 11 0.73 0.32 19.52
N LYS A 12 1.93 -0.21 19.17
CA LYS A 12 3.19 0.50 19.39
C LYS A 12 3.24 1.85 18.68
N PHE A 13 2.78 1.90 17.42
CA PHE A 13 2.68 3.13 16.64
C PHE A 13 1.72 4.12 17.29
N SER A 14 0.52 3.66 17.66
CA SER A 14 -0.48 4.50 18.35
C SER A 14 0.02 5.06 19.67
N SER A 15 0.66 4.21 20.50
CA SER A 15 1.22 4.66 21.78
C SER A 15 2.36 5.67 21.60
N TYR A 16 3.17 5.51 20.57
CA TYR A 16 4.23 6.49 20.26
C TYR A 16 3.60 7.86 19.95
N LEU A 17 2.62 7.90 19.05
CA LEU A 17 1.96 9.15 18.64
C LEU A 17 1.18 9.82 19.79
N GLN A 18 0.53 9.03 20.67
CA GLN A 18 -0.18 9.55 21.83
C GLN A 18 0.74 10.22 22.86
N ASN A 19 1.98 9.73 22.98
CA ASN A 19 2.99 10.27 23.89
C ASN A 19 3.91 11.30 23.23
N THR A 20 3.65 11.62 21.96
CA THR A 20 4.45 12.60 21.21
C THR A 20 4.05 14.02 21.59
N ASP A 21 5.05 14.83 21.88
CA ASP A 21 4.88 16.27 22.00
C ASP A 21 4.88 16.90 20.60
N TRP A 22 3.77 17.57 20.28
CA TRP A 22 3.56 18.25 18.99
C TRP A 22 3.96 19.73 19.01
N ASP A 23 4.53 20.24 20.08
CA ASP A 23 4.87 21.66 20.23
C ASP A 23 5.78 22.16 19.11
N LYS A 24 6.70 21.30 18.62
CA LYS A 24 7.54 21.62 17.46
C LYS A 24 6.75 21.93 16.18
N VAL A 25 5.57 21.35 16.04
CA VAL A 25 4.69 21.60 14.89
C VAL A 25 3.93 22.92 15.11
N TYR A 26 3.47 23.17 16.33
CA TYR A 26 2.67 24.35 16.66
C TYR A 26 3.47 25.64 16.74
N GLN A 27 4.78 25.55 17.03
CA GLN A 27 5.68 26.70 17.06
C GLN A 27 6.05 27.22 15.67
N GLU A 28 5.84 26.41 14.63
CA GLU A 28 6.11 26.83 13.26
C GLU A 28 4.98 27.75 12.73
N ASN A 29 5.39 28.88 12.19
CA ASN A 29 4.49 29.85 11.56
C ASN A 29 4.43 29.72 10.04
N ASP A 30 5.20 28.80 9.46
CA ASP A 30 5.23 28.46 8.05
C ASP A 30 4.67 27.07 7.80
N ALA A 31 3.75 26.95 6.82
CA ALA A 31 3.09 25.69 6.49
C ALA A 31 4.07 24.59 6.04
N GLU A 32 5.12 24.95 5.32
CA GLU A 32 6.17 24.02 4.87
C GLU A 32 6.96 23.48 6.05
N ALA A 33 7.41 24.34 6.97
CA ALA A 33 8.16 23.95 8.16
C ALA A 33 7.30 23.11 9.13
N ALA A 34 6.06 23.54 9.39
CA ALA A 34 5.11 22.79 10.23
C ALA A 34 4.84 21.39 9.67
N TYR A 35 4.61 21.26 8.37
CA TYR A 35 4.43 19.95 7.74
C TYR A 35 5.69 19.09 7.77
N ASN A 36 6.86 19.68 7.57
CA ASN A 36 8.12 18.95 7.65
C ASN A 36 8.38 18.42 9.05
N SER A 37 8.12 19.21 10.09
CA SER A 37 8.21 18.78 11.49
C SER A 37 7.22 17.64 11.78
N PHE A 38 5.96 17.76 11.33
CA PHE A 38 4.94 16.74 11.45
C PHE A 38 5.34 15.42 10.78
N ILE A 39 5.70 15.45 9.50
CA ILE A 39 6.00 14.24 8.73
C ILE A 39 7.27 13.54 9.22
N ASN A 40 8.25 14.27 9.75
CA ASN A 40 9.44 13.70 10.35
C ASN A 40 9.10 12.88 11.59
N ILE A 41 8.27 13.41 12.49
CA ILE A 41 7.80 12.71 13.70
C ILE A 41 7.02 11.46 13.31
N VAL A 42 6.08 11.57 12.36
CA VAL A 42 5.25 10.43 11.93
C VAL A 42 6.10 9.35 11.25
N THR A 43 7.08 9.76 10.44
CA THR A 43 8.01 8.82 9.77
C THR A 43 8.89 8.11 10.79
N GLU A 44 9.38 8.79 11.80
CA GLU A 44 10.16 8.19 12.89
C GLU A 44 9.33 7.15 13.64
N ALA A 45 8.11 7.51 14.05
CA ALA A 45 7.17 6.59 14.70
C ALA A 45 6.90 5.35 13.83
N TYR A 46 6.74 5.55 12.51
CA TYR A 46 6.51 4.49 11.55
C TYR A 46 7.71 3.54 11.42
N GLU A 47 8.93 4.06 11.29
CA GLU A 47 10.16 3.26 11.19
C GLU A 47 10.44 2.45 12.46
N ILE A 48 10.20 3.03 13.63
CA ILE A 48 10.37 2.37 14.93
C ILE A 48 9.35 1.24 15.13
N SER A 49 8.10 1.45 14.67
CA SER A 49 6.99 0.52 14.91
C SER A 49 6.92 -0.59 13.86
N PHE A 50 7.20 -0.28 12.59
CA PHE A 50 7.09 -1.20 11.45
C PHE A 50 8.44 -1.46 10.78
N ARG A 51 9.40 -1.96 11.55
CA ARG A 51 10.76 -2.26 11.05
C ARG A 51 10.73 -3.23 9.87
N LEU A 52 11.62 -2.96 8.90
CA LEU A 52 11.85 -3.87 7.77
C LEU A 52 12.42 -5.20 8.26
N THR A 53 11.73 -6.28 7.99
CA THR A 53 12.09 -7.65 8.41
C THR A 53 12.31 -8.55 7.20
N LYS A 54 13.31 -9.41 7.29
CA LYS A 54 13.57 -10.42 6.27
C LYS A 54 12.70 -11.65 6.58
N LEU A 55 11.78 -12.00 5.67
CA LEU A 55 11.04 -13.24 5.80
C LEU A 55 11.98 -14.44 5.63
N SER A 56 11.94 -15.39 6.55
CA SER A 56 12.64 -16.66 6.35
C SER A 56 11.94 -17.44 5.22
N ARG A 57 12.73 -18.12 4.36
CA ARG A 57 12.22 -18.99 3.29
C ARG A 57 11.21 -20.03 3.79
N LYS A 58 11.36 -20.47 5.04
CA LYS A 58 10.51 -21.45 5.70
C LYS A 58 9.10 -20.90 5.95
N ARG A 59 9.00 -19.63 6.36
CA ARG A 59 7.72 -18.99 6.69
C ARG A 59 6.90 -18.61 5.45
N SER A 60 7.55 -18.35 4.32
CA SER A 60 6.86 -18.02 3.07
C SER A 60 6.22 -19.24 2.39
N LYS A 61 6.69 -20.47 2.69
CA LYS A 61 6.19 -21.74 2.11
C LYS A 61 5.13 -22.44 2.94
N ASP A 62 4.91 -22.02 4.19
CA ASP A 62 3.92 -22.66 5.05
C ASP A 62 2.50 -22.35 4.58
N LYS A 63 1.69 -23.40 4.43
CA LYS A 63 0.27 -23.25 4.19
C LYS A 63 -0.38 -22.55 5.38
N LYS A 64 -1.21 -21.56 5.15
CA LYS A 64 -1.78 -20.67 6.18
C LYS A 64 -2.63 -21.41 7.22
N TRP A 65 -3.24 -22.53 6.84
CA TRP A 65 -4.05 -23.37 7.74
C TRP A 65 -3.22 -24.25 8.69
N ILE A 66 -1.90 -24.37 8.49
CA ILE A 66 -1.04 -25.16 9.36
C ILE A 66 -0.72 -24.38 10.64
N THR A 67 -1.43 -24.70 11.71
CA THR A 67 -1.23 -24.10 13.03
C THR A 67 0.07 -24.56 13.69
N PRO A 68 0.59 -23.81 14.69
CA PRO A 68 1.73 -24.28 15.50
C PRO A 68 1.50 -25.64 16.15
N ALA A 69 0.26 -25.93 16.58
CA ALA A 69 -0.12 -27.21 17.15
C ALA A 69 0.00 -28.35 16.13
N LEU A 70 -0.48 -28.16 14.90
CA LEU A 70 -0.32 -29.14 13.83
C LEU A 70 1.14 -29.37 13.47
N LYS A 71 1.99 -28.33 13.49
CA LYS A 71 3.45 -28.50 13.29
C LYS A 71 4.09 -29.35 14.40
N LYS A 72 3.70 -29.13 15.66
CA LYS A 72 4.18 -29.91 16.79
C LYS A 72 3.72 -31.37 16.68
N SER A 73 2.45 -31.59 16.33
CA SER A 73 1.86 -32.90 16.11
C SER A 73 2.52 -33.65 14.93
N SER A 74 2.84 -32.94 13.84
CA SER A 74 3.59 -33.50 12.70
C SER A 74 5.00 -33.98 13.11
N LYS A 75 5.69 -33.21 13.96
CA LYS A 75 7.00 -33.64 14.51
C LYS A 75 6.86 -34.88 15.35
N GLN A 76 5.83 -34.99 16.19
CA GLN A 76 5.56 -36.16 17.03
C GLN A 76 5.24 -37.38 16.16
N LYS A 77 4.39 -37.24 15.14
CA LYS A 77 4.11 -38.31 14.15
C LYS A 77 5.40 -38.82 13.51
N ASN A 78 6.31 -37.92 13.11
CA ASN A 78 7.59 -38.30 12.49
C ASN A 78 8.54 -38.97 13.51
N LYS A 79 8.47 -38.59 14.80
CA LYS A 79 9.23 -39.25 15.87
C LYS A 79 8.76 -40.71 16.05
N LEU A 80 7.45 -40.95 16.11
CA LEU A 80 6.86 -42.28 16.18
C LEU A 80 7.22 -43.14 14.96
N TYR A 81 7.18 -42.54 13.77
CA TYR A 81 7.60 -43.22 12.54
C TYR A 81 9.06 -43.67 12.60
N ARG A 82 9.97 -42.79 13.02
CA ARG A 82 11.39 -43.13 13.16
C ARG A 82 11.59 -44.25 14.18
N LYS A 83 10.90 -44.20 15.34
CA LYS A 83 10.99 -45.22 16.38
C LYS A 83 10.59 -46.60 15.84
N TRP A 84 9.47 -46.66 15.08
CA TRP A 84 9.02 -47.89 14.43
C TRP A 84 10.05 -48.38 13.41
N ILE A 85 10.53 -47.54 12.50
CA ILE A 85 11.49 -47.96 11.47
C ILE A 85 12.81 -48.49 12.07
N THR A 86 13.29 -47.84 13.14
CA THR A 86 14.55 -48.24 13.80
C THR A 86 14.38 -49.50 14.66
N GLY A 87 13.31 -49.56 15.43
CA GLY A 87 13.08 -50.67 16.39
C GLY A 87 12.32 -51.86 15.79
N ARG A 88 11.61 -51.70 14.68
CA ARG A 88 10.75 -52.67 13.98
C ARG A 88 9.80 -53.43 14.89
N LYS A 89 9.45 -52.87 16.06
CA LYS A 89 8.51 -53.46 17.01
C LYS A 89 7.08 -53.22 16.55
N GLN A 90 6.23 -54.27 16.66
CA GLN A 90 4.82 -54.22 16.29
C GLN A 90 4.03 -53.18 17.09
N GLU A 91 4.36 -53.02 18.37
CA GLU A 91 3.75 -51.98 19.23
C GLU A 91 3.98 -50.57 18.71
N ASP A 92 5.22 -50.25 18.27
CA ASP A 92 5.57 -48.97 17.72
C ASP A 92 4.89 -48.69 16.36
N GLU A 93 4.68 -49.73 15.57
CA GLU A 93 3.89 -49.68 14.33
C GLU A 93 2.44 -49.30 14.60
N ILE A 94 1.80 -49.99 15.54
CA ILE A 94 0.41 -49.73 15.93
C ILE A 94 0.27 -48.29 16.45
N ALA A 95 1.17 -47.88 17.32
CA ALA A 95 1.20 -46.49 17.86
C ALA A 95 1.35 -45.46 16.76
N TYR A 96 2.26 -45.64 15.82
CA TYR A 96 2.43 -44.78 14.67
C TYR A 96 1.18 -44.71 13.77
N LYS A 97 0.62 -45.89 13.41
CA LYS A 97 -0.57 -45.96 12.55
C LYS A 97 -1.76 -45.24 13.19
N LYS A 98 -2.03 -45.48 14.47
CA LYS A 98 -3.08 -44.80 15.23
C LYS A 98 -2.88 -43.29 15.24
N TYR A 99 -1.66 -42.84 15.59
CA TYR A 99 -1.36 -41.40 15.62
C TYR A 99 -1.46 -40.75 14.24
N ARG A 100 -0.99 -41.42 13.19
CA ARG A 100 -1.08 -40.94 11.80
C ARG A 100 -2.52 -40.75 11.36
N THR A 101 -3.43 -41.66 11.71
CA THR A 101 -4.86 -41.55 11.38
C THR A 101 -5.47 -40.32 12.04
N VAL A 102 -5.29 -40.15 13.36
CA VAL A 102 -5.78 -38.99 14.10
C VAL A 102 -5.19 -37.69 13.53
N TYR A 103 -3.89 -37.64 13.27
CA TYR A 103 -3.25 -36.48 12.68
C TYR A 103 -3.86 -36.10 11.32
N ARG A 104 -4.15 -37.07 10.46
CA ARG A 104 -4.75 -36.84 9.15
C ARG A 104 -6.15 -36.24 9.27
N THR A 105 -6.97 -36.77 10.17
CA THR A 105 -8.33 -36.25 10.41
C THR A 105 -8.27 -34.79 10.88
N VAL A 106 -7.48 -34.53 11.92
CA VAL A 106 -7.36 -33.16 12.47
C VAL A 106 -6.77 -32.16 11.43
N ALA A 107 -5.81 -32.61 10.62
CA ALA A 107 -5.23 -31.77 9.57
C ALA A 107 -6.25 -31.46 8.46
N ALA A 108 -7.05 -32.46 8.04
CA ALA A 108 -8.11 -32.27 7.05
C ALA A 108 -9.24 -31.37 7.58
N GLU A 109 -9.62 -31.49 8.84
CA GLU A 109 -10.60 -30.61 9.48
C GLU A 109 -10.08 -29.17 9.55
N ALA A 110 -8.83 -28.97 9.94
CA ALA A 110 -8.21 -27.63 10.00
C ALA A 110 -8.13 -26.98 8.61
N GLU A 111 -7.81 -27.77 7.57
CA GLU A 111 -7.80 -27.32 6.19
C GLU A 111 -9.21 -26.95 5.71
N SER A 112 -10.19 -27.81 5.94
CA SER A 112 -11.59 -27.58 5.57
C SER A 112 -12.16 -26.36 6.26
N LYS A 113 -11.91 -26.21 7.57
CA LYS A 113 -12.34 -25.04 8.35
C LYS A 113 -11.74 -23.74 7.78
N TYR A 114 -10.44 -23.73 7.51
CA TYR A 114 -9.76 -22.58 6.94
C TYR A 114 -10.36 -22.12 5.61
N TYR A 115 -10.59 -23.07 4.68
CA TYR A 115 -11.18 -22.74 3.39
C TYR A 115 -12.65 -22.33 3.49
N ARG A 116 -13.42 -22.92 4.41
CA ARG A 116 -14.80 -22.51 4.67
C ARG A 116 -14.87 -21.06 5.15
N GLU A 117 -14.03 -20.67 6.11
CA GLU A 117 -13.95 -19.30 6.59
C GLU A 117 -13.46 -18.33 5.49
N LEU A 118 -12.51 -18.76 4.66
CA LEU A 118 -11.93 -17.97 3.58
C LEU A 118 -12.94 -17.64 2.47
N PHE A 119 -13.91 -18.52 2.23
CA PHE A 119 -14.94 -18.40 1.20
C PHE A 119 -16.34 -18.11 1.77
N ASP A 120 -16.44 -17.80 3.05
CA ASP A 120 -17.73 -17.42 3.64
C ASP A 120 -18.22 -16.10 3.06
N LEU A 121 -19.35 -16.18 2.32
CA LEU A 121 -20.00 -15.03 1.69
C LEU A 121 -20.60 -14.04 2.70
N LYS A 122 -20.91 -14.50 3.92
CA LYS A 122 -21.44 -13.61 4.98
C LYS A 122 -20.34 -12.76 5.61
N ALA A 123 -19.12 -13.29 5.69
CA ALA A 123 -17.98 -12.62 6.31
C ALA A 123 -17.10 -11.87 5.30
N ASN A 124 -17.14 -12.24 4.01
CA ASN A 124 -16.22 -11.72 2.99
C ASN A 124 -16.96 -11.10 1.80
N SER A 125 -16.47 -9.97 1.32
CA SER A 125 -16.95 -9.38 0.08
C SER A 125 -16.59 -10.25 -1.14
N MET A 126 -17.36 -10.19 -2.22
CA MET A 126 -17.08 -10.87 -3.48
C MET A 126 -15.67 -10.57 -4.01
N LYS A 127 -15.21 -9.34 -3.87
CA LYS A 127 -13.84 -8.93 -4.25
C LYS A 127 -12.79 -9.70 -3.46
N THR A 128 -13.01 -9.90 -2.16
CA THR A 128 -12.11 -10.67 -1.29
C THR A 128 -12.09 -12.14 -1.69
N ILE A 129 -13.26 -12.72 -1.98
CA ILE A 129 -13.41 -14.11 -2.41
C ILE A 129 -12.66 -14.35 -3.73
N TRP A 130 -12.83 -13.49 -4.73
CA TRP A 130 -12.10 -13.56 -5.99
C TRP A 130 -10.58 -13.44 -5.80
N LYS A 131 -10.12 -12.55 -4.93
CA LYS A 131 -8.70 -12.43 -4.57
C LYS A 131 -8.16 -13.72 -3.94
N ASN A 132 -8.92 -14.31 -3.02
CA ASN A 132 -8.56 -15.56 -2.35
C ASN A 132 -8.50 -16.71 -3.37
N LEU A 133 -9.48 -16.81 -4.25
CA LEU A 133 -9.56 -17.83 -5.30
C LEU A 133 -8.36 -17.76 -6.25
N ASN A 134 -8.03 -16.57 -6.74
CA ASN A 134 -6.85 -16.34 -7.57
C ASN A 134 -5.55 -16.72 -6.86
N THR A 135 -5.46 -16.48 -5.55
CA THR A 135 -4.27 -16.82 -4.75
C THR A 135 -4.12 -18.34 -4.59
N ILE A 136 -5.23 -19.07 -4.41
CA ILE A 136 -5.22 -20.53 -4.19
C ILE A 136 -5.04 -21.30 -5.49
N CYS A 137 -5.76 -20.92 -6.52
CA CYS A 137 -5.68 -21.58 -7.83
C CYS A 137 -4.34 -21.32 -8.55
N SER A 138 -3.43 -20.54 -7.93
CA SER A 138 -2.17 -20.14 -8.57
C SER A 138 -2.40 -19.69 -10.00
N TYR A 139 -3.58 -19.09 -10.25
CA TYR A 139 -3.78 -18.39 -11.49
C TYR A 139 -2.67 -17.37 -11.53
N LYS A 140 -1.63 -17.67 -12.31
CA LYS A 140 -0.64 -16.66 -12.65
C LYS A 140 -1.47 -15.46 -13.04
N GLN A 141 -1.51 -14.45 -12.15
CA GLN A 141 -2.02 -13.18 -12.59
C GLN A 141 -1.33 -12.95 -13.92
N LYS A 142 -2.11 -12.90 -15.00
CA LYS A 142 -1.65 -12.35 -16.28
C LYS A 142 -1.42 -10.84 -16.16
N GLY A 143 -1.36 -10.31 -14.94
CA GLY A 143 -0.59 -9.14 -14.60
C GLY A 143 0.84 -9.56 -14.70
N GLY A 144 1.37 -9.44 -15.90
CA GLY A 144 2.78 -9.66 -16.15
C GLY A 144 3.57 -8.86 -15.13
N ASN A 145 4.76 -9.35 -14.86
CA ASN A 145 5.79 -8.68 -14.11
C ASN A 145 5.57 -7.17 -14.20
N THR A 146 5.09 -6.56 -13.13
CA THR A 146 4.85 -5.10 -13.08
C THR A 146 6.17 -4.35 -13.07
N GLU A 147 7.28 -5.08 -12.92
CA GLU A 147 8.63 -4.53 -13.02
C GLU A 147 8.93 -4.29 -14.48
N ILE A 148 9.19 -3.04 -14.79
CA ILE A 148 9.65 -2.61 -16.10
C ILE A 148 11.16 -2.74 -16.07
N ASN A 149 11.68 -3.79 -16.74
CA ASN A 149 13.11 -4.10 -16.71
C ASN A 149 13.88 -3.36 -17.79
N GLU A 150 13.23 -3.03 -18.91
CA GLU A 150 13.88 -2.42 -20.08
C GLU A 150 12.94 -1.41 -20.73
N LEU A 151 13.49 -0.27 -21.16
CA LEU A 151 12.83 0.68 -22.03
C LEU A 151 13.76 1.11 -23.17
N LEU A 152 13.17 1.55 -24.26
CA LEU A 152 13.86 2.13 -25.40
C LEU A 152 13.86 3.66 -25.29
N GLN A 153 15.05 4.26 -25.27
CA GLN A 153 15.26 5.71 -25.29
C GLN A 153 16.23 6.05 -26.40
N ASN A 154 15.78 6.78 -27.42
CA ASN A 154 16.61 7.19 -28.55
C ASN A 154 17.41 6.01 -29.15
N ASP A 155 16.72 4.91 -29.47
CA ASP A 155 17.27 3.65 -30.01
C ASP A 155 18.27 2.91 -29.10
N ARG A 156 18.46 3.37 -27.86
CA ARG A 156 19.25 2.70 -26.82
C ARG A 156 18.32 2.02 -25.83
N ILE A 157 18.61 0.76 -25.49
CA ILE A 157 17.93 0.04 -24.42
C ILE A 157 18.52 0.48 -23.08
N ILE A 158 17.67 1.01 -22.21
CA ILE A 158 17.99 1.32 -20.82
C ILE A 158 17.40 0.24 -19.90
N SER A 159 18.20 -0.27 -18.95
CA SER A 159 17.82 -1.34 -18.02
C SER A 159 18.10 -0.99 -16.56
N ASP A 160 18.81 0.10 -16.30
CA ASP A 160 18.96 0.59 -14.93
C ASP A 160 17.64 1.15 -14.41
N HIS A 161 17.24 0.72 -13.21
CA HIS A 161 15.94 1.12 -12.63
C HIS A 161 15.81 2.63 -12.40
N ALA A 162 16.90 3.32 -12.11
CA ALA A 162 16.89 4.77 -11.95
C ALA A 162 16.72 5.48 -13.29
N GLU A 163 17.44 5.04 -14.35
CA GLU A 163 17.29 5.56 -15.71
C GLU A 163 15.89 5.30 -16.26
N VAL A 164 15.35 4.08 -16.07
CA VAL A 164 13.98 3.71 -16.47
C VAL A 164 12.95 4.61 -15.79
N SER A 165 13.08 4.85 -14.48
CA SER A 165 12.19 5.72 -13.73
C SER A 165 12.27 7.17 -14.20
N ALA A 166 13.47 7.68 -14.41
CA ALA A 166 13.71 9.03 -14.91
C ALA A 166 13.12 9.23 -16.32
N HIS A 167 13.30 8.23 -17.22
CA HIS A 167 12.75 8.28 -18.56
C HIS A 167 11.21 8.30 -18.55
N LEU A 168 10.56 7.46 -17.76
CA LEU A 168 9.10 7.45 -17.61
C LEU A 168 8.58 8.75 -17.01
N ASN A 169 9.25 9.28 -15.99
CA ASN A 169 8.87 10.54 -15.37
C ASN A 169 8.93 11.69 -16.37
N ASN A 170 10.02 11.80 -17.13
CA ASN A 170 10.17 12.80 -18.18
C ASN A 170 9.11 12.62 -19.28
N TYR A 171 8.85 11.40 -19.71
CA TYR A 171 7.81 11.12 -20.71
C TYR A 171 6.44 11.56 -20.24
N PHE A 172 6.02 11.17 -19.06
CA PHE A 172 4.68 11.50 -18.54
C PHE A 172 4.50 12.97 -18.21
N SER A 173 5.56 13.68 -17.80
CA SER A 173 5.50 15.13 -17.53
C SER A 173 5.42 15.98 -18.80
N THR A 174 5.96 15.48 -19.94
CA THR A 174 6.07 16.29 -21.17
C THR A 174 5.08 15.87 -22.27
N VAL A 175 4.45 14.68 -22.17
CA VAL A 175 3.57 14.16 -23.22
C VAL A 175 2.36 15.05 -23.50
N GLY A 176 1.80 15.71 -22.47
CA GLY A 176 0.68 16.63 -22.61
C GLY A 176 1.04 17.85 -23.47
N GLU A 177 2.14 18.51 -23.16
CA GLU A 177 2.64 19.67 -23.92
C GLU A 177 2.94 19.32 -25.36
N LYS A 178 3.63 18.20 -25.60
CA LYS A 178 3.93 17.71 -26.97
C LYS A 178 2.68 17.47 -27.79
N LEU A 179 1.64 16.88 -27.18
CA LEU A 179 0.36 16.65 -27.87
C LEU A 179 -0.35 17.97 -28.21
N VAL A 180 -0.31 18.96 -27.30
CA VAL A 180 -0.88 20.29 -27.57
C VAL A 180 -0.12 20.97 -28.69
N ASP A 181 1.21 20.90 -28.70
CA ASP A 181 2.03 21.48 -29.78
C ASP A 181 1.75 20.82 -31.14
N GLU A 182 1.56 19.51 -31.18
CA GLU A 182 1.18 18.78 -32.38
C GLU A 182 -0.23 19.19 -32.89
N LEU A 183 -1.18 19.35 -31.99
CA LEU A 183 -2.53 19.82 -32.32
C LEU A 183 -2.50 21.26 -32.86
N ASN A 184 -1.75 22.13 -32.22
CA ASN A 184 -1.63 23.54 -32.63
C ASN A 184 -0.95 23.70 -34.01
N LYS A 185 -0.04 22.79 -34.39
CA LYS A 185 0.56 22.78 -35.73
C LYS A 185 -0.45 22.43 -36.83
N ASN A 186 -1.46 21.64 -36.49
CA ASN A 186 -2.44 21.10 -37.44
C ASN A 186 -3.75 21.92 -37.48
N HIS A 187 -3.97 22.80 -36.52
CA HIS A 187 -5.16 23.66 -36.44
C HIS A 187 -4.75 25.13 -36.47
N GLN A 188 -5.44 25.94 -37.28
CA GLN A 188 -5.37 27.39 -37.16
C GLN A 188 -5.69 27.75 -35.70
N GLN A 189 -4.81 28.54 -35.06
CA GLN A 189 -5.02 29.02 -33.69
C GLN A 189 -6.41 29.62 -33.57
N CYS A 190 -7.31 28.96 -32.90
CA CYS A 190 -8.48 29.63 -32.35
C CYS A 190 -7.97 30.54 -31.23
N ASN A 191 -7.80 31.80 -31.56
CA ASN A 191 -7.51 32.86 -30.60
C ASN A 191 -8.75 33.21 -29.74
N SER A 192 -9.58 32.22 -29.41
CA SER A 192 -10.67 32.42 -28.47
C SER A 192 -10.12 32.35 -27.05
N ASP A 193 -9.75 33.53 -26.56
CA ASP A 193 -9.50 33.71 -25.14
C ASP A 193 -10.77 33.28 -24.36
N PHE A 194 -10.61 32.43 -23.35
CA PHE A 194 -11.73 31.94 -22.51
C PHE A 194 -12.48 33.13 -21.85
N THR A 195 -11.84 34.27 -21.69
CA THR A 195 -12.46 35.51 -21.16
C THR A 195 -13.61 35.98 -22.04
N GLY A 196 -13.59 35.67 -23.34
CA GLY A 196 -14.70 36.00 -24.27
C GLY A 196 -15.99 35.22 -23.99
N TYR A 197 -15.94 34.17 -23.20
CA TYR A 197 -17.11 33.39 -22.78
C TYR A 197 -17.64 33.80 -21.38
N LEU A 198 -16.97 34.73 -20.70
CA LEU A 198 -17.42 35.26 -19.42
C LEU A 198 -18.20 36.56 -19.64
N ASP A 199 -19.52 36.51 -19.48
CA ASP A 199 -20.42 37.64 -19.67
C ASP A 199 -20.12 38.82 -18.71
N THR A 200 -19.58 38.51 -17.54
CA THR A 200 -19.19 39.52 -16.55
C THR A 200 -17.96 39.08 -15.74
N PRO A 201 -16.98 39.95 -15.50
CA PRO A 201 -15.88 39.62 -14.60
C PRO A 201 -16.40 39.39 -13.18
N VAL A 202 -16.02 38.26 -12.58
CA VAL A 202 -16.37 37.96 -11.20
C VAL A 202 -15.74 39.01 -10.28
N LYS A 203 -16.59 39.85 -9.67
CA LYS A 203 -16.15 40.96 -8.79
C LYS A 203 -15.75 40.48 -7.40
N HIS A 204 -16.06 39.26 -7.02
CA HIS A 204 -15.82 38.74 -5.67
C HIS A 204 -14.77 37.65 -5.70
N SER A 205 -13.80 37.75 -4.80
CA SER A 205 -12.81 36.72 -4.56
C SER A 205 -13.43 35.54 -3.83
N ILE A 206 -12.91 34.31 -4.02
CA ILE A 206 -13.27 33.15 -3.23
C ILE A 206 -12.72 33.37 -1.82
N PHE A 207 -13.62 33.38 -0.83
CA PHE A 207 -13.23 33.38 0.57
C PHE A 207 -13.02 31.95 1.06
N VAL A 208 -11.81 31.67 1.56
CA VAL A 208 -11.47 30.36 2.13
C VAL A 208 -11.56 30.47 3.65
N ALA A 209 -12.61 29.85 4.22
CA ALA A 209 -12.77 29.81 5.66
C ALA A 209 -11.75 28.86 6.32
N PRO A 210 -11.28 29.16 7.56
CA PRO A 210 -10.46 28.23 8.31
C PRO A 210 -11.19 26.90 8.54
N VAL A 211 -10.46 25.80 8.44
CA VAL A 211 -10.95 24.44 8.73
C VAL A 211 -11.13 24.29 10.24
N ASN A 212 -12.14 23.54 10.66
CA ASN A 212 -12.34 23.16 12.05
C ASN A 212 -12.00 21.68 12.30
N LEU A 213 -11.93 21.27 13.57
CA LEU A 213 -11.55 19.93 13.97
C LEU A 213 -12.55 18.86 13.52
N GLU A 214 -13.84 19.20 13.50
CA GLU A 214 -14.92 18.32 13.09
C GLU A 214 -14.80 17.96 11.60
N GLU A 215 -14.49 18.93 10.75
CA GLU A 215 -14.28 18.71 9.31
C GLU A 215 -13.12 17.75 9.06
N ILE A 216 -11.99 17.92 9.76
CA ILE A 216 -10.85 17.00 9.64
C ILE A 216 -11.26 15.59 10.05
N ASN A 217 -11.94 15.45 11.19
CA ASN A 217 -12.40 14.15 11.67
C ASN A 217 -13.36 13.48 10.68
N GLN A 218 -14.27 14.23 10.08
CA GLN A 218 -15.20 13.72 9.06
C GLN A 218 -14.46 13.26 7.80
N LEU A 219 -13.53 14.06 7.28
CA LEU A 219 -12.72 13.72 6.11
C LEU A 219 -11.89 12.48 6.37
N VAL A 220 -11.23 12.36 7.51
CA VAL A 220 -10.44 11.18 7.86
C VAL A 220 -11.32 9.93 7.99
N ARG A 221 -12.51 10.03 8.57
CA ARG A 221 -13.48 8.92 8.65
C ARG A 221 -13.93 8.44 7.25
N GLN A 222 -14.00 9.32 6.26
CA GLN A 222 -14.37 8.97 4.88
C GLN A 222 -13.24 8.31 4.09
N LEU A 223 -11.97 8.41 4.51
CA LEU A 223 -10.85 7.79 3.81
C LEU A 223 -11.06 6.28 3.60
N ASN A 224 -10.81 5.82 2.40
CA ASN A 224 -10.87 4.38 2.10
C ASN A 224 -9.58 3.68 2.53
N ARG A 225 -9.68 2.78 3.51
CA ARG A 225 -8.54 2.00 4.06
C ARG A 225 -7.74 1.22 3.02
N SER A 226 -8.33 0.89 1.87
CA SER A 226 -7.70 0.08 0.82
C SER A 226 -6.91 0.88 -0.21
N LYS A 227 -6.90 2.20 -0.12
CA LYS A 227 -6.10 3.04 -1.02
C LYS A 227 -4.61 2.88 -0.75
N SER A 228 -3.81 2.98 -1.81
CA SER A 228 -2.35 2.90 -1.72
C SER A 228 -1.78 4.12 -0.99
N PRO A 229 -0.69 3.95 -0.22
CA PRO A 229 0.02 5.06 0.38
C PRO A 229 0.77 5.89 -0.67
N GLY A 230 1.02 7.14 -0.35
CA GLY A 230 1.88 8.03 -1.10
C GLY A 230 3.38 7.70 -0.97
N PRO A 231 4.26 8.67 -1.31
CA PRO A 231 5.72 8.52 -1.16
C PRO A 231 6.17 8.26 0.29
N ASP A 232 5.39 8.73 1.27
CA ASP A 232 5.61 8.55 2.71
C ASP A 232 5.38 7.12 3.20
N ASN A 233 4.76 6.26 2.39
CA ASN A 233 4.36 4.90 2.72
C ASN A 233 3.34 4.77 3.89
N ILE A 234 2.72 5.87 4.31
CA ILE A 234 1.72 5.90 5.38
C ILE A 234 0.34 5.67 4.76
N GLY A 235 -0.22 4.49 4.98
CA GLY A 235 -1.52 4.13 4.42
C GLY A 235 -2.69 4.79 5.16
N PRO A 236 -3.82 5.04 4.46
CA PRO A 236 -5.02 5.67 5.04
C PRO A 236 -5.56 4.93 6.27
N GLY A 237 -5.34 3.63 6.35
CA GLY A 237 -5.75 2.82 7.51
C GLY A 237 -5.05 3.25 8.81
N LEU A 238 -3.75 3.57 8.75
CA LEU A 238 -3.00 4.04 9.92
C LEU A 238 -3.46 5.44 10.34
N ILE A 239 -3.79 6.32 9.38
CA ILE A 239 -4.30 7.66 9.66
C ILE A 239 -5.65 7.56 10.36
N LYS A 240 -6.58 6.72 9.84
CA LYS A 240 -7.90 6.52 10.46
C LYS A 240 -7.82 5.96 11.86
N ASP A 241 -6.92 5.01 12.10
CA ASP A 241 -6.76 4.37 13.41
C ASP A 241 -6.14 5.29 14.46
N ASN A 242 -5.51 6.42 14.02
CA ASN A 242 -4.80 7.35 14.89
C ASN A 242 -5.29 8.81 14.72
N VAL A 243 -6.53 9.01 14.28
CA VAL A 243 -7.06 10.35 14.00
C VAL A 243 -6.93 11.31 15.19
N GLU A 244 -7.15 10.82 16.40
CA GLU A 244 -7.05 11.60 17.66
C GLU A 244 -5.65 12.22 17.86
N SER A 245 -4.60 11.53 17.40
CA SER A 245 -3.22 12.04 17.49
C SER A 245 -2.86 12.99 16.33
N PHE A 246 -3.54 12.87 15.18
CA PHE A 246 -3.22 13.64 13.98
C PHE A 246 -4.08 14.89 13.79
N ASN A 247 -5.31 14.91 14.30
CA ASN A 247 -6.28 15.93 13.97
C ASN A 247 -5.83 17.36 14.35
N LYS A 248 -5.27 17.55 15.55
CA LYS A 248 -4.79 18.87 15.99
C LYS A 248 -3.57 19.38 15.20
N PRO A 249 -2.48 18.59 15.02
CA PRO A 249 -1.38 19.00 14.15
C PRO A 249 -1.81 19.29 12.71
N LEU A 250 -2.69 18.47 12.13
CA LEU A 250 -3.22 18.69 10.79
C LEU A 250 -4.07 19.96 10.71
N LEU A 251 -4.86 20.24 11.75
CA LEU A 251 -5.65 21.48 11.85
C LEU A 251 -4.75 22.70 11.75
N HIS A 252 -3.64 22.72 12.51
CA HIS A 252 -2.68 23.80 12.49
C HIS A 252 -2.07 23.97 11.09
N ILE A 253 -1.56 22.90 10.49
CA ILE A 253 -0.92 22.90 9.19
C ILE A 253 -1.90 23.37 8.09
N PHE A 254 -3.13 22.85 8.08
CA PHE A 254 -4.11 23.22 7.06
C PHE A 254 -4.52 24.68 7.17
N ASN A 255 -4.73 25.20 8.39
CA ASN A 255 -5.06 26.60 8.56
C ASN A 255 -3.91 27.53 8.22
N LEU A 256 -2.65 27.16 8.48
CA LEU A 256 -1.49 27.87 7.97
C LEU A 256 -1.45 27.86 6.44
N SER A 257 -1.68 26.71 5.81
CA SER A 257 -1.75 26.61 4.35
C SER A 257 -2.84 27.47 3.74
N LEU A 258 -4.04 27.48 4.33
CA LEU A 258 -5.17 28.28 3.83
C LEU A 258 -4.97 29.77 4.02
N SER A 259 -4.38 30.20 5.14
CA SER A 259 -4.12 31.61 5.43
C SER A 259 -2.98 32.20 4.59
N THR A 260 -1.95 31.39 4.29
CA THR A 260 -0.77 31.85 3.52
C THR A 260 -0.89 31.57 2.03
N GLY A 261 -1.81 30.71 1.59
CA GLY A 261 -1.90 30.22 0.21
C GLY A 261 -0.76 29.26 -0.17
N ILE A 262 0.05 28.82 0.80
CA ILE A 262 1.21 27.94 0.57
C ILE A 262 0.84 26.50 0.93
N VAL A 263 0.87 25.60 -0.06
CA VAL A 263 0.72 24.15 0.15
C VAL A 263 2.11 23.54 0.28
N PRO A 264 2.38 22.76 1.35
CA PRO A 264 3.67 22.11 1.56
C PRO A 264 4.15 21.29 0.35
N SER A 265 5.42 21.42 -0.01
CA SER A 265 6.00 20.82 -1.22
C SER A 265 5.87 19.29 -1.24
N LYS A 266 6.07 18.64 -0.10
CA LYS A 266 5.90 17.18 0.01
C LYS A 266 4.47 16.69 -0.23
N MET A 267 3.44 17.53 0.03
CA MET A 267 2.04 17.21 -0.27
C MET A 267 1.75 17.25 -1.78
N LYS A 268 2.57 17.96 -2.55
CA LYS A 268 2.43 18.07 -4.02
C LYS A 268 3.09 16.92 -4.77
N ILE A 269 3.84 16.05 -4.08
CA ILE A 269 4.55 14.92 -4.70
C ILE A 269 3.58 13.76 -4.89
N ALA A 270 3.36 13.36 -6.16
CA ALA A 270 2.58 12.19 -6.50
C ALA A 270 3.49 11.01 -6.85
N LYS A 271 3.15 9.81 -6.37
CA LYS A 271 3.79 8.56 -6.76
C LYS A 271 3.06 7.98 -7.96
N ILE A 272 3.69 8.04 -9.12
CA ILE A 272 3.11 7.50 -10.36
C ILE A 272 3.50 6.02 -10.50
N VAL A 273 2.51 5.17 -10.79
CA VAL A 273 2.71 3.76 -11.11
C VAL A 273 2.39 3.55 -12.59
N PRO A 274 3.41 3.25 -13.43
CA PRO A 274 3.18 2.99 -14.86
C PRO A 274 2.50 1.64 -15.05
N ILE A 275 1.31 1.65 -15.67
CA ILE A 275 0.55 0.43 -16.00
C ILE A 275 0.63 0.19 -17.50
N TYR A 276 1.16 -0.99 -17.89
CA TYR A 276 1.20 -1.41 -19.28
C TYR A 276 -0.21 -1.52 -19.89
N LYS A 277 -0.42 -0.93 -21.06
CA LYS A 277 -1.69 -0.91 -21.79
C LYS A 277 -1.72 -1.93 -22.93
N LYS A 278 -0.85 -1.77 -23.92
CA LYS A 278 -0.75 -2.60 -25.14
C LYS A 278 0.51 -2.27 -25.93
N GLY A 279 0.87 -3.09 -26.88
CA GLY A 279 2.00 -2.85 -27.81
C GLY A 279 3.31 -3.44 -27.30
N ASP A 280 4.46 -2.90 -27.71
CA ASP A 280 5.76 -3.32 -27.21
C ASP A 280 6.00 -2.69 -25.83
N ARG A 281 6.41 -3.52 -24.87
CA ARG A 281 6.70 -3.10 -23.48
C ARG A 281 7.93 -2.21 -23.36
N LYS A 282 8.74 -2.13 -24.39
CA LYS A 282 9.94 -1.28 -24.40
C LYS A 282 9.65 0.20 -24.64
N HIS A 283 8.45 0.56 -25.07
CA HIS A 283 8.08 1.93 -25.36
C HIS A 283 7.26 2.57 -24.22
N ALA A 284 7.70 3.74 -23.73
CA ALA A 284 7.02 4.48 -22.67
C ALA A 284 5.56 4.86 -23.02
N CYS A 285 5.27 5.11 -24.30
CA CYS A 285 3.90 5.44 -24.78
C CYS A 285 2.89 4.30 -24.60
N ASN A 286 3.35 3.09 -24.37
CA ASN A 286 2.49 1.91 -24.14
C ASN A 286 2.12 1.73 -22.66
N TYR A 287 2.49 2.68 -21.80
CA TYR A 287 2.14 2.72 -20.38
C TYR A 287 1.19 3.87 -20.08
N ARG A 288 0.38 3.69 -19.03
CA ARG A 288 -0.49 4.72 -18.45
C ARG A 288 0.04 5.12 -17.08
N PRO A 289 0.20 6.41 -16.78
CA PRO A 289 0.46 6.90 -15.42
C PRO A 289 -0.81 6.77 -14.57
N ILE A 290 -0.71 6.13 -13.42
CA ILE A 290 -1.77 6.05 -12.41
C ILE A 290 -1.20 6.44 -11.05
#